data_eb01c9596cbb26ff19368e16bf59501f
#
_entry.id   eb01c9596cbb26ff19368e16bf59501f
#
_cell.length_a   1.000
_cell.length_b   1.000
_cell.length_c   1.000
_cell.angle_alpha   90.00
_cell.angle_beta   90.00
_cell.angle_gamma   90.00
#
_symmetry.space_group_name_H-M   'P 1'
#
loop_
_entity.id
_entity.type
_entity.pdbx_description
1 polymer ?
#
loop_
_entity_poly.entity_id
_entity_poly.type
_entity_poly.pdbx_seq_one_letter_code
_entity_poly.pdbx_strand_id
1 'polypeptide(L)'
;MPPTALQTIPITWPFAVWGLDMVGPLKGGTHEQKYLLVMVDKFTKWIEAKPVKTAESGPVIDFISGVVHRYGVPHSIITDNGTNFTADEVKLWCKNMGIKLDYASVYHPQTNGQVERDNGLIMSGIKPRLVQSLKESDTHWVEELDSVLWGLRTTPNRTTGFTPFFMVYGAEAVLPCD
;
A
#
# COMPACT_ATOMS: atom_id res chain seq x y z
N MET A 1 -33.07 6.77 -27.21
CA MET A 1 -31.80 7.33 -26.71
C MET A 1 -30.95 6.22 -26.14
N PRO A 2 -29.73 6.05 -26.58
CA PRO A 2 -28.85 5.08 -25.92
C PRO A 2 -28.60 5.55 -24.49
N PRO A 3 -28.54 4.62 -23.50
CA PRO A 3 -28.23 5.00 -22.13
C PRO A 3 -26.82 5.59 -22.10
N THR A 4 -26.73 6.85 -21.68
CA THR A 4 -25.44 7.49 -21.43
C THR A 4 -24.76 6.66 -20.35
N ALA A 5 -23.70 5.95 -20.70
CA ALA A 5 -22.89 5.24 -19.73
C ALA A 5 -22.46 6.25 -18.66
N LEU A 6 -22.81 5.99 -17.41
CA LEU A 6 -22.32 6.75 -16.29
C LEU A 6 -20.79 6.69 -16.32
N GLN A 7 -20.17 7.75 -16.80
CA GLN A 7 -18.74 7.93 -16.69
C GLN A 7 -18.45 8.16 -15.20
N THR A 8 -18.02 7.12 -14.51
CA THR A 8 -17.45 7.25 -13.18
C THR A 8 -16.21 8.12 -13.30
N ILE A 9 -16.23 9.30 -12.68
CA ILE A 9 -15.05 10.15 -12.58
C ILE A 9 -14.01 9.37 -11.80
N PRO A 10 -12.84 9.07 -12.38
CA PRO A 10 -11.82 8.34 -11.67
C PRO A 10 -11.37 9.14 -10.45
N ILE A 11 -11.24 8.49 -9.30
CA ILE A 11 -10.70 9.09 -8.08
C ILE A 11 -9.20 9.30 -8.29
N THR A 12 -8.77 10.54 -8.49
CA THR A 12 -7.43 10.89 -8.98
C THR A 12 -6.77 12.01 -8.17
N TRP A 13 -6.84 11.94 -6.85
CA TRP A 13 -6.11 12.87 -5.97
C TRP A 13 -5.23 12.13 -4.97
N PRO A 14 -4.19 12.78 -4.43
CA PRO A 14 -3.30 12.16 -3.48
C PRO A 14 -4.03 11.59 -2.26
N PHE A 15 -3.65 10.38 -1.86
CA PHE A 15 -4.14 9.70 -0.66
C PHE A 15 -5.62 9.31 -0.67
N ALA A 16 -6.28 9.39 -1.82
CA ALA A 16 -7.68 8.97 -1.95
C ALA A 16 -7.84 7.45 -1.98
N VAL A 17 -6.94 6.76 -2.66
CA VAL A 17 -6.97 5.30 -2.86
C VAL A 17 -5.62 4.70 -2.55
N TRP A 18 -5.60 3.77 -1.61
CA TRP A 18 -4.41 3.01 -1.24
C TRP A 18 -4.56 1.54 -1.60
N GLY A 19 -3.48 0.95 -2.10
CA GLY A 19 -3.35 -0.50 -2.13
C GLY A 19 -2.75 -0.99 -0.82
N LEU A 20 -3.28 -2.07 -0.25
CA LEU A 20 -2.80 -2.71 0.97
C LEU A 20 -2.42 -4.15 0.68
N ASP A 21 -1.25 -4.54 1.13
CA ASP A 21 -0.74 -5.90 0.97
C ASP A 21 0.15 -6.30 2.15
N MET A 22 0.46 -7.58 2.24
CA MET A 22 1.37 -8.11 3.24
C MET A 22 2.41 -9.00 2.57
N VAL A 23 3.63 -8.87 3.03
CA VAL A 23 4.78 -9.69 2.60
C VAL A 23 5.21 -10.57 3.77
N GLY A 24 5.56 -11.79 3.48
CA GLY A 24 6.15 -12.70 4.47
C GLY A 24 5.52 -14.09 4.50
N PRO A 25 6.01 -14.95 5.38
CA PRO A 25 7.02 -14.66 6.40
C PRO A 25 8.42 -14.42 5.83
N LEU A 26 9.11 -13.39 6.36
CA LEU A 26 10.50 -13.08 6.04
C LEU A 26 11.42 -13.65 7.12
N LYS A 27 12.59 -14.14 6.71
CA LYS A 27 13.59 -14.67 7.63
C LYS A 27 14.42 -13.54 8.25
N GLY A 28 14.86 -13.72 9.47
CA GLY A 28 15.86 -12.85 10.11
C GLY A 28 15.36 -11.49 10.59
N GLY A 29 14.07 -11.33 10.83
CA GLY A 29 13.55 -10.11 11.45
C GLY A 29 14.00 -9.98 12.91
N THR A 30 14.45 -8.77 13.31
CA THR A 30 14.69 -8.44 14.71
C THR A 30 13.38 -8.42 15.48
N HIS A 31 13.43 -8.68 16.79
CA HIS A 31 12.25 -8.70 17.66
C HIS A 31 11.10 -9.61 17.20
N GLU A 32 11.42 -10.75 16.57
CA GLU A 32 10.46 -11.74 16.07
C GLU A 32 9.53 -11.23 14.95
N GLN A 33 9.86 -10.11 14.32
CA GLN A 33 9.08 -9.58 13.20
C GLN A 33 9.28 -10.44 11.95
N LYS A 34 8.20 -10.96 11.41
CA LYS A 34 8.20 -11.91 10.28
C LYS A 34 7.47 -11.40 9.05
N TYR A 35 6.60 -10.42 9.23
CA TYR A 35 5.75 -9.90 8.15
C TYR A 35 5.97 -8.42 7.97
N LEU A 36 5.69 -7.95 6.77
CA LEU A 36 5.72 -6.55 6.42
C LEU A 36 4.36 -6.16 5.84
N LEU A 37 3.68 -5.23 6.49
CA LEU A 37 2.49 -4.59 5.94
C LEU A 37 2.92 -3.45 5.03
N VAL A 38 2.32 -3.35 3.86
CA VAL A 38 2.67 -2.37 2.83
C VAL A 38 1.41 -1.65 2.35
N MET A 39 1.46 -0.33 2.31
CA MET A 39 0.45 0.49 1.64
C MET A 39 1.10 1.38 0.59
N VAL A 40 0.49 1.47 -0.58
CA VAL A 40 0.94 2.33 -1.68
C VAL A 40 -0.20 3.22 -2.13
N ASP A 41 0.02 4.53 -2.16
CA ASP A 41 -0.94 5.48 -2.70
C ASP A 41 -1.01 5.38 -4.23
N LYS A 42 -2.20 5.18 -4.74
CA LYS A 42 -2.46 5.00 -6.18
C LYS A 42 -1.98 6.20 -7.00
N PHE A 43 -2.18 7.40 -6.50
CA PHE A 43 -1.88 8.64 -7.22
C PHE A 43 -0.40 9.00 -7.17
N THR A 44 0.18 9.13 -5.98
CA THR A 44 1.57 9.59 -5.78
C THR A 44 2.61 8.48 -5.88
N LYS A 45 2.16 7.23 -5.76
CA LYS A 45 3.03 6.05 -5.57
C LYS A 45 3.84 6.08 -4.27
N TRP A 46 3.44 6.94 -3.33
CA TRP A 46 4.02 6.93 -1.99
C TRP A 46 3.82 5.59 -1.31
N ILE A 47 4.86 5.09 -0.68
CA ILE A 47 4.87 3.81 0.00
C ILE A 47 5.03 4.00 1.50
N GLU A 48 4.18 3.31 2.25
CA GLU A 48 4.28 3.11 3.69
C GLU A 48 4.45 1.62 3.98
N ALA A 49 5.28 1.28 4.96
CA ALA A 49 5.47 -0.11 5.35
C ALA A 49 5.74 -0.21 6.84
N LYS A 50 5.29 -1.32 7.45
CA LYS A 50 5.47 -1.57 8.88
C LYS A 50 5.77 -3.04 9.12
N PRO A 51 6.90 -3.36 9.79
CA PRO A 51 7.17 -4.71 10.25
C PRO A 51 6.18 -5.12 11.35
N VAL A 52 5.68 -6.33 11.30
CA VAL A 52 4.78 -6.91 12.31
C VAL A 52 5.18 -8.34 12.65
N LYS A 53 4.85 -8.77 13.87
CA LYS A 53 5.15 -10.13 14.35
C LYS A 53 4.17 -11.16 13.81
N THR A 54 2.89 -10.78 13.76
CA THR A 54 1.78 -11.65 13.40
C THR A 54 0.96 -11.07 12.25
N ALA A 55 0.27 -11.95 11.56
CA ALA A 55 -0.64 -11.60 10.47
C ALA A 55 -2.09 -11.42 10.97
N GLU A 56 -2.26 -10.86 12.17
CA GLU A 56 -3.57 -10.65 12.80
C GLU A 56 -4.18 -9.29 12.46
N SER A 57 -5.47 -9.15 12.74
CA SER A 57 -6.24 -7.93 12.45
C SER A 57 -5.79 -6.71 13.25
N GLY A 58 -5.36 -6.88 14.50
CA GLY A 58 -4.88 -5.80 15.34
C GLY A 58 -3.73 -4.99 14.72
N PRO A 59 -2.61 -5.64 14.34
CA PRO A 59 -1.51 -4.97 13.65
C PRO A 59 -1.91 -4.31 12.32
N VAL A 60 -2.85 -4.90 11.59
CA VAL A 60 -3.39 -4.29 10.34
C VAL A 60 -4.13 -3.00 10.64
N ILE A 61 -5.01 -2.99 11.63
CA ILE A 61 -5.75 -1.80 12.06
C ILE A 61 -4.81 -0.71 12.52
N ASP A 62 -3.81 -1.04 13.35
CA ASP A 62 -2.81 -0.09 13.84
C ASP A 62 -2.03 0.56 12.69
N PHE A 63 -1.67 -0.23 11.68
CA PHE A 63 -0.98 0.26 10.51
C PHE A 63 -1.83 1.22 9.68
N ILE A 64 -3.06 0.85 9.35
CA ILE A 64 -3.99 1.71 8.60
C ILE A 64 -4.27 2.98 9.40
N SER A 65 -4.49 2.88 10.70
CA SER A 65 -4.70 4.03 11.59
C SER A 65 -3.52 5.01 11.55
N GLY A 66 -2.29 4.50 11.58
CA GLY A 66 -1.10 5.34 11.44
C GLY A 66 -1.04 6.09 10.11
N VAL A 67 -1.39 5.43 9.01
CA VAL A 67 -1.46 6.06 7.68
C VAL A 67 -2.55 7.15 7.64
N VAL A 68 -3.73 6.86 8.18
CA VAL A 68 -4.83 7.83 8.29
C VAL A 68 -4.41 9.07 9.08
N HIS A 69 -3.72 8.91 10.19
CA HIS A 69 -3.25 10.04 11.00
C HIS A 69 -2.18 10.90 10.32
N ARG A 70 -1.42 10.32 9.38
CA ARG A 70 -0.40 11.07 8.63
C ARG A 70 -0.94 11.74 7.37
N TYR A 71 -1.89 11.11 6.66
CA TYR A 71 -2.32 11.54 5.33
C TYR A 71 -3.81 11.84 5.21
N GLY A 72 -4.59 11.63 6.25
CA GLY A 72 -6.04 11.78 6.23
C GLY A 72 -6.78 10.49 5.89
N VAL A 73 -8.09 10.53 6.04
CA VAL A 73 -8.97 9.40 5.76
C VAL A 73 -9.10 9.19 4.26
N PRO A 74 -8.70 8.02 3.72
CA PRO A 74 -8.85 7.74 2.30
C PRO A 74 -10.32 7.50 1.94
N HIS A 75 -10.64 7.64 0.65
CA HIS A 75 -11.91 7.20 0.11
C HIS A 75 -12.02 5.67 0.14
N SER A 76 -10.96 4.98 -0.30
CA SER A 76 -10.95 3.52 -0.35
C SER A 76 -9.56 2.92 -0.14
N ILE A 77 -9.58 1.68 0.34
CA ILE A 77 -8.41 0.80 0.42
C ILE A 77 -8.72 -0.45 -0.39
N ILE A 78 -7.81 -0.82 -1.28
CA ILE A 78 -7.91 -2.03 -2.10
C ILE A 78 -6.95 -3.06 -1.54
N THR A 79 -7.44 -4.26 -1.26
CA THR A 79 -6.62 -5.37 -0.75
C THR A 79 -7.05 -6.69 -1.36
N ASP A 80 -6.29 -7.75 -1.11
CA ASP A 80 -6.68 -9.10 -1.48
C ASP A 80 -7.64 -9.74 -0.46
N ASN A 81 -8.05 -10.99 -0.70
CA ASN A 81 -8.93 -11.75 0.18
C ASN A 81 -8.20 -12.48 1.32
N GLY A 82 -6.99 -12.04 1.69
CA GLY A 82 -6.28 -12.63 2.82
C GLY A 82 -7.09 -12.59 4.11
N THR A 83 -7.03 -13.64 4.91
CA THR A 83 -7.84 -13.79 6.13
C THR A 83 -7.65 -12.66 7.12
N ASN A 84 -6.45 -12.09 7.19
CA ASN A 84 -6.09 -10.95 8.03
C ASN A 84 -6.77 -9.64 7.59
N PHE A 85 -7.09 -9.49 6.30
CA PHE A 85 -7.77 -8.32 5.75
C PHE A 85 -9.30 -8.51 5.69
N THR A 86 -9.77 -9.74 5.67
CA THR A 86 -11.22 -10.08 5.64
C THR A 86 -11.82 -10.23 7.03
N ALA A 87 -11.03 -10.10 8.09
CA ALA A 87 -11.51 -10.17 9.46
C ALA A 87 -12.58 -9.11 9.74
N ASP A 88 -13.60 -9.48 10.47
CA ASP A 88 -14.74 -8.59 10.79
C ASP A 88 -14.29 -7.33 11.53
N GLU A 89 -13.25 -7.41 12.35
CA GLU A 89 -12.67 -6.28 13.07
C GLU A 89 -12.11 -5.23 12.11
N VAL A 90 -11.38 -5.65 11.07
CA VAL A 90 -10.85 -4.73 10.05
C VAL A 90 -11.97 -4.08 9.25
N LYS A 91 -12.97 -4.86 8.85
CA LYS A 91 -14.15 -4.35 8.13
C LYS A 91 -14.93 -3.34 8.96
N LEU A 92 -15.15 -3.64 10.24
CA LEU A 92 -15.87 -2.76 11.14
C LEU A 92 -15.11 -1.46 11.38
N TRP A 93 -13.81 -1.55 11.62
CA TRP A 93 -12.97 -0.38 11.81
C TRP A 93 -12.99 0.55 10.59
N CYS A 94 -12.80 0.01 9.39
CA CYS A 94 -12.87 0.78 8.15
C CYS A 94 -14.26 1.42 7.96
N LYS A 95 -15.34 0.67 8.21
CA LYS A 95 -16.70 1.19 8.14
C LYS A 95 -16.93 2.36 9.09
N ASN A 96 -16.48 2.25 10.33
CA ASN A 96 -16.60 3.31 11.34
C ASN A 96 -15.80 4.57 10.95
N MET A 97 -14.69 4.41 10.24
CA MET A 97 -13.87 5.53 9.72
C MET A 97 -14.41 6.11 8.41
N GLY A 98 -15.44 5.51 7.81
CA GLY A 98 -15.94 5.92 6.51
C GLY A 98 -15.05 5.52 5.33
N ILE A 99 -14.22 4.50 5.50
CA ILE A 99 -13.31 3.99 4.47
C ILE A 99 -13.99 2.82 3.74
N LYS A 100 -14.06 2.90 2.42
CA LYS A 100 -14.51 1.79 1.59
C LYS A 100 -13.38 0.77 1.45
N LEU A 101 -13.63 -0.45 1.91
CA LEU A 101 -12.67 -1.55 1.78
C LEU A 101 -13.07 -2.44 0.60
N ASP A 102 -12.26 -2.41 -0.46
CA ASP A 102 -12.47 -3.18 -1.69
C ASP A 102 -11.57 -4.42 -1.70
N TYR A 103 -12.20 -5.58 -1.92
CA TYR A 103 -11.47 -6.85 -2.04
C TYR A 103 -11.37 -7.27 -3.49
N ALA A 104 -10.18 -7.74 -3.90
CA ALA A 104 -9.99 -8.49 -5.12
C ALA A 104 -10.62 -9.87 -4.94
N SER A 105 -11.87 -10.06 -5.39
CA SER A 105 -12.63 -11.31 -5.21
C SER A 105 -12.66 -12.15 -6.49
N VAL A 106 -12.45 -13.45 -6.34
CA VAL A 106 -12.51 -14.44 -7.43
C VAL A 106 -13.96 -14.67 -7.95
N TYR A 107 -14.98 -14.20 -7.22
CA TYR A 107 -16.37 -14.60 -7.46
C TYR A 107 -17.19 -13.73 -8.43
N HIS A 108 -16.69 -12.57 -8.87
CA HIS A 108 -17.38 -11.73 -9.86
C HIS A 108 -16.41 -11.24 -10.94
N PRO A 109 -16.26 -11.99 -12.04
CA PRO A 109 -15.22 -11.71 -13.05
C PRO A 109 -15.35 -10.35 -13.74
N GLN A 110 -16.55 -9.75 -13.79
CA GLN A 110 -16.76 -8.47 -14.48
C GLN A 110 -16.46 -7.22 -13.62
N THR A 111 -16.71 -7.31 -12.31
CA THR A 111 -16.45 -6.19 -11.37
C THR A 111 -15.10 -6.35 -10.68
N ASN A 112 -14.69 -7.58 -10.41
CA ASN A 112 -13.48 -7.90 -9.64
C ASN A 112 -12.20 -7.84 -10.48
N GLY A 113 -12.24 -8.12 -11.77
CA GLY A 113 -11.08 -8.00 -12.65
C GLY A 113 -10.54 -6.57 -12.74
N GLN A 114 -11.36 -5.57 -12.42
CA GLN A 114 -10.94 -4.16 -12.37
C GLN A 114 -10.30 -3.83 -11.03
N VAL A 115 -10.82 -4.34 -9.91
CA VAL A 115 -10.24 -4.18 -8.56
C VAL A 115 -8.92 -4.94 -8.45
N GLU A 116 -8.85 -6.17 -8.94
CA GLU A 116 -7.60 -6.94 -9.02
C GLU A 116 -6.53 -6.27 -9.86
N ARG A 117 -6.91 -5.78 -11.04
CA ARG A 117 -6.01 -5.01 -11.90
C ARG A 117 -5.52 -3.75 -11.21
N ASP A 118 -6.39 -3.05 -10.51
CA ASP A 118 -6.04 -1.81 -9.82
C ASP A 118 -5.07 -2.07 -8.67
N ASN A 119 -5.30 -3.07 -7.83
CA ASN A 119 -4.35 -3.42 -6.77
C ASN A 119 -3.03 -3.96 -7.33
N GLY A 120 -3.07 -4.84 -8.32
CA GLY A 120 -1.90 -5.33 -9.03
C GLY A 120 -1.10 -4.21 -9.68
N LEU A 121 -1.76 -3.23 -10.29
CA LEU A 121 -1.12 -2.05 -10.89
C LEU A 121 -0.53 -1.12 -9.83
N ILE A 122 -1.23 -0.89 -8.71
CA ILE A 122 -0.71 -0.07 -7.61
C ILE A 122 0.58 -0.69 -7.04
N MET A 123 0.58 -2.00 -6.82
CA MET A 123 1.71 -2.72 -6.22
C MET A 123 2.81 -3.07 -7.23
N SER A 124 2.50 -3.10 -8.54
CA SER A 124 3.45 -3.50 -9.57
C SER A 124 4.66 -2.55 -9.62
N GLY A 125 5.84 -3.12 -9.77
CA GLY A 125 7.08 -2.36 -9.82
C GLY A 125 7.58 -1.85 -8.46
N ILE A 126 6.69 -1.65 -7.48
CA ILE A 126 7.06 -1.17 -6.13
C ILE A 126 7.29 -2.35 -5.19
N LYS A 127 6.27 -3.20 -5.02
CA LYS A 127 6.35 -4.37 -4.14
C LYS A 127 7.50 -5.32 -4.49
N PRO A 128 7.71 -5.71 -5.76
CA PRO A 128 8.83 -6.56 -6.12
C PRO A 128 10.20 -5.96 -5.79
N ARG A 129 10.38 -4.67 -6.01
CA ARG A 129 11.63 -3.96 -5.69
C ARG A 129 11.87 -3.89 -4.19
N LEU A 130 10.82 -3.60 -3.42
CA LEU A 130 10.87 -3.62 -1.96
C LEU A 130 11.29 -5.01 -1.45
N VAL A 131 10.60 -6.05 -1.89
CA VAL A 131 10.86 -7.44 -1.45
C VAL A 131 12.27 -7.87 -1.83
N GLN A 132 12.72 -7.58 -3.04
CA GLN A 132 14.07 -7.91 -3.47
C GLN A 132 15.13 -7.23 -2.60
N SER A 133 15.02 -5.92 -2.39
CA SER A 133 15.95 -5.15 -1.56
C SER A 133 16.03 -5.67 -0.12
N LEU A 134 14.89 -6.04 0.46
CA LEU A 134 14.85 -6.59 1.82
C LEU A 134 15.42 -8.00 1.90
N LYS A 135 15.24 -8.83 0.88
CA LYS A 135 15.85 -10.17 0.81
C LYS A 135 17.38 -10.12 0.65
N GLU A 136 17.88 -9.12 -0.04
CA GLU A 136 19.33 -8.88 -0.18
C GLU A 136 19.98 -8.47 1.15
N SER A 137 19.24 -7.88 2.06
CA SER A 137 19.68 -7.52 3.42
C SER A 137 19.78 -8.70 4.38
N ASP A 138 19.44 -9.91 3.94
CA ASP A 138 19.51 -11.18 4.67
C ASP A 138 18.80 -11.14 6.03
N THR A 139 19.54 -11.05 7.12
CA THR A 139 18.99 -11.11 8.49
C THR A 139 18.63 -9.75 9.09
N HIS A 140 18.90 -8.66 8.39
CA HIS A 140 18.77 -7.27 8.91
C HIS A 140 17.71 -6.45 8.17
N TRP A 141 16.73 -7.10 7.56
CA TRP A 141 15.74 -6.41 6.72
C TRP A 141 14.93 -5.33 7.47
N VAL A 142 14.71 -5.50 8.77
CA VAL A 142 13.96 -4.51 9.57
C VAL A 142 14.76 -3.23 9.72
N GLU A 143 16.06 -3.32 9.98
CA GLU A 143 16.97 -2.18 10.13
C GLU A 143 17.18 -1.45 8.78
N GLU A 144 17.15 -2.19 7.68
CA GLU A 144 17.34 -1.63 6.33
C GLU A 144 16.05 -1.04 5.73
N LEU A 145 14.91 -1.29 6.36
CA LEU A 145 13.60 -0.90 5.81
C LEU A 145 13.52 0.59 5.50
N ASP A 146 13.90 1.45 6.42
CA ASP A 146 13.81 2.91 6.24
C ASP A 146 14.68 3.39 5.08
N SER A 147 15.86 2.81 4.92
CA SER A 147 16.76 3.10 3.81
C SER A 147 16.19 2.65 2.46
N VAL A 148 15.57 1.47 2.44
CA VAL A 148 14.89 0.95 1.24
C VAL A 148 13.68 1.80 0.87
N LEU A 149 12.86 2.19 1.83
CA LEU A 149 11.71 3.08 1.61
C LEU A 149 12.16 4.44 1.10
N TRP A 150 13.22 5.00 1.65
CA TRP A 150 13.81 6.25 1.17
C TRP A 150 14.21 6.14 -0.29
N GLY A 151 14.90 5.08 -0.68
CA GLY A 151 15.28 4.83 -2.07
C GLY A 151 14.08 4.76 -3.01
N LEU A 152 13.02 4.06 -2.61
CA LEU A 152 11.79 3.96 -3.40
C LEU A 152 11.06 5.31 -3.52
N ARG A 153 11.04 6.11 -2.46
CA ARG A 153 10.38 7.43 -2.43
C ARG A 153 11.13 8.49 -3.24
N THR A 154 12.43 8.35 -3.41
CA THR A 154 13.31 9.31 -4.09
C THR A 154 13.75 8.85 -5.48
N THR A 155 13.24 7.74 -5.98
CA THR A 155 13.47 7.25 -7.34
C THR A 155 12.24 7.54 -8.21
N PRO A 156 12.42 8.12 -9.43
CA PRO A 156 11.28 8.37 -10.33
C PRO A 156 10.49 7.10 -10.64
N ASN A 157 9.17 7.20 -10.52
CA ASN A 157 8.26 6.13 -10.90
C ASN A 157 7.97 6.21 -12.40
N ARG A 158 8.00 5.08 -13.09
CA ARG A 158 7.79 5.01 -14.54
C ARG A 158 6.39 5.46 -14.97
N THR A 159 5.39 5.23 -14.12
CA THR A 159 3.99 5.58 -14.43
C THR A 159 3.74 7.07 -14.33
N THR A 160 4.30 7.75 -13.34
CA THR A 160 4.10 9.19 -13.11
C THR A 160 5.16 10.05 -13.77
N GLY A 161 6.35 9.52 -13.99
CA GLY A 161 7.53 10.27 -14.44
C GLY A 161 8.19 11.10 -13.33
N PHE A 162 7.67 11.07 -12.11
CA PHE A 162 8.15 11.83 -10.96
C PHE A 162 8.53 10.91 -9.81
N THR A 163 9.30 11.43 -8.85
CA THR A 163 9.52 10.72 -7.59
C THR A 163 8.23 10.76 -6.75
N PRO A 164 7.93 9.72 -5.98
CA PRO A 164 6.84 9.78 -5.00
C PRO A 164 7.00 10.95 -4.01
N PHE A 165 8.22 11.27 -3.64
CA PHE A 165 8.51 12.40 -2.76
C PHE A 165 8.06 13.74 -3.37
N PHE A 166 8.39 13.99 -4.64
CA PHE A 166 7.92 15.19 -5.34
C PHE A 166 6.39 15.23 -5.45
N MET A 167 5.77 14.10 -5.75
CA MET A 167 4.31 14.01 -5.86
C MET A 167 3.58 14.35 -4.56
N VAL A 168 4.20 14.05 -3.42
CA VAL A 168 3.63 14.34 -2.08
C VAL A 168 3.93 15.76 -1.64
N TYR A 169 5.18 16.21 -1.78
CA TYR A 169 5.67 17.46 -1.18
C TYR A 169 5.81 18.62 -2.16
N GLY A 170 5.70 18.39 -3.45
CA GLY A 170 5.86 19.42 -4.49
C GLY A 170 7.29 19.90 -4.73
N ALA A 171 8.27 19.26 -4.10
CA ALA A 171 9.70 19.50 -4.27
C ALA A 171 10.47 18.19 -4.14
N GLU A 172 11.63 18.12 -4.74
CA GLU A 172 12.51 16.95 -4.59
C GLU A 172 13.16 16.91 -3.20
N ALA A 173 13.44 15.69 -2.74
CA ALA A 173 14.18 15.51 -1.50
C ALA A 173 15.61 16.04 -1.64
N VAL A 174 16.12 16.64 -0.58
CA VAL A 174 17.55 16.92 -0.46
C VAL A 174 18.24 15.60 -0.12
N LEU A 175 19.08 15.13 -1.03
CA LEU A 175 19.86 13.93 -0.85
C LEU A 175 21.13 14.21 -0.04
N PRO A 176 21.63 13.24 0.75
CA PRO A 176 22.91 13.37 1.38
C PRO A 176 23.99 13.63 0.32
N CYS A 177 24.84 14.61 0.54
CA CYS A 177 26.02 14.81 -0.29
C CYS A 177 27.07 13.77 0.11
N ASP A 178 27.70 13.13 -0.88
CA ASP A 178 28.87 12.27 -0.67
C ASP A 178 30.10 13.09 -0.21
#